data_e920ce18c034e230d3cf4268667dcd75
#
_entry.id   e920ce18c034e230d3cf4268667dcd75
#
_cell.length_a   1.000
_cell.length_b   1.000
_cell.length_c   1.000
_cell.angle_alpha   90.00
_cell.angle_beta   90.00
_cell.angle_gamma   90.00
#
_symmetry.space_group_name_H-M   'P 1'
#
loop_
_entity.id
_entity.type
_entity.pdbx_description
1 polymer ?
#
loop_
_entity_poly.entity_id
_entity_poly.type
_entity_poly.pdbx_seq_one_letter_code
_entity_poly.pdbx_strand_id
1 'polypeptide(L)'
;MAVFRFEEYTPQIGKGTYVHPSADVFGNVEIGQQCWIGPGARLRGDYGRIVIGDFTSVEDNVVIHARPGEQTTIGNWVTVGHAAIIHNVALIEDYAVIGMGSIISDWARVGRWAVVAEGAVVRQRMEIPAERIAVGVPAKLLEKTVDENYRAEWTRFKKIYVDLARRYPRGYQE
;
A
#
# COMPACT_ATOMS: atom_id res chain seq x y z
N MET A 1 -4.14 -19.56 -3.99
CA MET A 1 -3.72 -18.65 -2.89
C MET A 1 -2.22 -18.54 -2.96
N ALA A 2 -1.74 -17.37 -3.19
CA ALA A 2 -0.34 -17.11 -3.42
C ALA A 2 0.33 -16.53 -2.16
N VAL A 3 0.26 -17.27 -1.05
CA VAL A 3 0.93 -16.95 0.20
C VAL A 3 1.96 -18.03 0.47
N PHE A 4 3.24 -17.66 0.47
CA PHE A 4 4.35 -18.61 0.51
C PHE A 4 5.28 -18.32 1.69
N ARG A 5 5.68 -19.37 2.36
CA ARG A 5 6.80 -19.32 3.31
C ARG A 5 8.10 -19.10 2.54
N PHE A 6 8.98 -18.29 3.11
CA PHE A 6 10.38 -18.15 2.70
C PHE A 6 11.27 -18.28 3.94
N GLU A 7 12.18 -19.24 3.91
CA GLU A 7 13.01 -19.64 5.07
C GLU A 7 12.15 -19.89 6.33
N GLU A 8 12.41 -19.20 7.43
CA GLU A 8 11.62 -19.32 8.67
C GLU A 8 10.34 -18.47 8.69
N TYR A 9 10.15 -17.55 7.75
CA TYR A 9 9.05 -16.59 7.75
C TYR A 9 7.85 -17.08 6.93
N THR A 10 6.70 -17.08 7.56
CA THR A 10 5.40 -17.30 6.91
C THR A 10 4.56 -16.04 7.03
N PRO A 11 4.01 -15.52 5.92
CA PRO A 11 3.17 -14.32 5.97
C PRO A 11 2.00 -14.47 6.95
N GLN A 12 1.76 -13.41 7.73
CA GLN A 12 0.64 -13.32 8.66
C GLN A 12 -0.46 -12.48 8.03
N ILE A 13 -1.65 -13.06 7.86
CA ILE A 13 -2.78 -12.41 7.19
C ILE A 13 -3.91 -12.22 8.20
N GLY A 14 -4.29 -10.97 8.43
CA GLY A 14 -5.35 -10.59 9.36
C GLY A 14 -6.75 -11.07 8.93
N LYS A 15 -7.63 -11.15 9.90
CA LYS A 15 -9.01 -11.65 9.70
C LYS A 15 -9.77 -10.82 8.67
N GLY A 16 -10.41 -11.48 7.72
CA GLY A 16 -11.23 -10.84 6.70
C GLY A 16 -10.45 -10.14 5.59
N THR A 17 -9.13 -10.26 5.58
CA THR A 17 -8.29 -9.81 4.49
C THR A 17 -8.41 -10.78 3.32
N TYR A 18 -8.61 -10.21 2.14
CA TYR A 18 -8.62 -10.96 0.87
C TYR A 18 -7.28 -10.82 0.15
N VAL A 19 -6.72 -11.94 -0.26
CA VAL A 19 -5.56 -12.01 -1.14
C VAL A 19 -5.98 -12.70 -2.42
N HIS A 20 -5.88 -11.97 -3.54
CA HIS A 20 -6.25 -12.51 -4.84
C HIS A 20 -5.36 -13.71 -5.22
N PRO A 21 -5.90 -14.78 -5.86
CA PRO A 21 -5.12 -15.97 -6.23
C PRO A 21 -3.88 -15.69 -7.09
N SER A 22 -3.88 -14.64 -7.91
CA SER A 22 -2.74 -14.23 -8.73
C SER A 22 -1.77 -13.25 -8.03
N ALA A 23 -2.04 -12.86 -6.78
CA ALA A 23 -1.08 -12.08 -6.00
C ALA A 23 -0.02 -13.01 -5.39
N ASP A 24 1.21 -12.53 -5.20
CA ASP A 24 2.25 -13.25 -4.47
C ASP A 24 2.62 -12.50 -3.19
N VAL A 25 2.42 -13.17 -2.05
CA VAL A 25 2.82 -12.67 -0.72
C VAL A 25 3.74 -13.71 -0.12
N PHE A 26 5.00 -13.37 0.11
CA PHE A 26 5.95 -14.35 0.65
C PHE A 26 6.97 -13.77 1.61
N GLY A 27 7.41 -14.62 2.55
CA GLY A 27 8.41 -14.29 3.56
C GLY A 27 7.85 -13.49 4.73
N ASN A 28 8.64 -12.54 5.24
CA ASN A 28 8.35 -11.75 6.43
C ASN A 28 7.36 -10.61 6.12
N VAL A 29 6.11 -10.97 5.90
CA VAL A 29 5.01 -10.04 5.60
C VAL A 29 3.91 -10.18 6.64
N GLU A 30 3.47 -9.05 7.19
CA GLU A 30 2.34 -8.95 8.09
C GLU A 30 1.28 -8.01 7.49
N ILE A 31 0.07 -8.50 7.31
CA ILE A 31 -1.05 -7.74 6.76
C ILE A 31 -2.17 -7.73 7.79
N GLY A 32 -2.66 -6.54 8.12
CA GLY A 32 -3.77 -6.32 9.04
C GLY A 32 -5.09 -6.94 8.56
N GLN A 33 -6.14 -6.64 9.27
CA GLN A 33 -7.47 -7.17 8.98
C GLN A 33 -8.22 -6.36 7.93
N GLN A 34 -9.15 -7.03 7.25
CA GLN A 34 -10.07 -6.45 6.26
C GLN A 34 -9.35 -5.66 5.14
N CYS A 35 -8.14 -6.07 4.79
CA CYS A 35 -7.38 -5.53 3.68
C CYS A 35 -7.78 -6.17 2.35
N TRP A 36 -7.50 -5.45 1.27
CA TRP A 36 -7.62 -5.94 -0.11
C TRP A 36 -6.24 -6.06 -0.74
N ILE A 37 -5.86 -7.26 -1.18
CA ILE A 37 -4.64 -7.48 -1.95
C ILE A 37 -5.05 -7.96 -3.34
N GLY A 38 -4.93 -7.07 -4.31
CA GLY A 38 -5.46 -7.19 -5.65
C GLY A 38 -4.70 -8.14 -6.57
N PRO A 39 -5.28 -8.39 -7.76
CA PRO A 39 -4.64 -9.22 -8.79
C PRO A 39 -3.24 -8.76 -9.14
N GLY A 40 -2.30 -9.70 -9.23
CA GLY A 40 -0.94 -9.40 -9.65
C GLY A 40 -0.08 -8.64 -8.63
N ALA A 41 -0.58 -8.29 -7.46
CA ALA A 41 0.23 -7.64 -6.42
C ALA A 41 1.38 -8.55 -5.96
N ARG A 42 2.56 -7.98 -5.71
CA ARG A 42 3.79 -8.67 -5.29
C ARG A 42 4.32 -8.06 -4.00
N LEU A 43 4.16 -8.76 -2.88
CA LEU A 43 4.64 -8.36 -1.56
C LEU A 43 5.79 -9.28 -1.17
N ARG A 44 7.01 -8.80 -1.32
CA ARG A 44 8.21 -9.62 -1.21
C ARG A 44 9.00 -9.30 0.07
N GLY A 45 8.76 -10.10 1.12
CA GLY A 45 9.43 -10.03 2.43
C GLY A 45 10.56 -11.06 2.57
N ASP A 46 11.39 -11.23 1.52
CA ASP A 46 12.50 -12.19 1.51
C ASP A 46 13.77 -11.63 2.18
N TYR A 47 14.01 -10.33 2.10
CA TYR A 47 15.16 -9.69 2.72
C TYR A 47 14.80 -8.82 3.92
N GLY A 48 13.75 -8.04 3.81
CA GLY A 48 13.28 -7.15 4.85
C GLY A 48 11.83 -7.45 5.22
N ARG A 49 11.35 -6.81 6.27
CA ARG A 49 9.98 -6.97 6.76
C ARG A 49 9.03 -6.01 6.05
N ILE A 50 7.82 -6.46 5.76
CA ILE A 50 6.71 -5.63 5.29
C ILE A 50 5.59 -5.70 6.32
N VAL A 51 5.12 -4.54 6.77
CA VAL A 51 3.97 -4.42 7.69
C VAL A 51 2.92 -3.53 7.05
N ILE A 52 1.70 -4.04 6.94
CA ILE A 52 0.54 -3.33 6.39
C ILE A 52 -0.56 -3.31 7.44
N GLY A 53 -1.07 -2.12 7.77
CA GLY A 53 -2.14 -1.92 8.74
C GLY A 53 -3.51 -2.37 8.22
N ASP A 54 -4.52 -2.18 9.07
CA ASP A 54 -5.89 -2.60 8.82
C ASP A 54 -6.59 -1.78 7.72
N PHE A 55 -7.55 -2.38 7.04
CA PHE A 55 -8.43 -1.74 6.04
C PHE A 55 -7.67 -1.10 4.86
N THR A 56 -6.44 -1.49 4.61
CA THR A 56 -5.59 -0.97 3.54
C THR A 56 -5.83 -1.75 2.25
N SER A 57 -5.92 -1.03 1.12
CA SER A 57 -5.95 -1.63 -0.21
C SER A 57 -4.57 -1.57 -0.86
N VAL A 58 -4.10 -2.73 -1.30
CA VAL A 58 -2.96 -2.88 -2.21
C VAL A 58 -3.52 -3.37 -3.53
N GLU A 59 -3.56 -2.49 -4.51
CA GLU A 59 -4.30 -2.73 -5.74
C GLU A 59 -3.51 -3.54 -6.77
N ASP A 60 -4.08 -3.68 -7.97
CA ASP A 60 -3.56 -4.60 -8.97
C ASP A 60 -2.13 -4.24 -9.39
N ASN A 61 -1.28 -5.25 -9.53
CA ASN A 61 0.12 -5.15 -9.98
C ASN A 61 1.03 -4.25 -9.11
N VAL A 62 0.64 -3.93 -7.90
CA VAL A 62 1.49 -3.21 -6.94
C VAL A 62 2.70 -4.08 -6.57
N VAL A 63 3.87 -3.48 -6.45
CA VAL A 63 5.09 -4.13 -5.96
C VAL A 63 5.54 -3.49 -4.66
N ILE A 64 5.70 -4.29 -3.61
CA ILE A 64 6.22 -3.85 -2.32
C ILE A 64 7.43 -4.71 -1.94
N HIS A 65 8.55 -4.07 -1.61
CA HIS A 65 9.77 -4.74 -1.18
C HIS A 65 10.48 -3.93 -0.09
N ALA A 66 11.29 -4.60 0.72
CA ALA A 66 12.14 -3.97 1.73
C ALA A 66 13.58 -4.47 1.62
N ARG A 67 14.55 -3.66 2.04
CA ARG A 67 15.97 -4.00 2.06
C ARG A 67 16.32 -4.97 3.18
N PRO A 68 17.44 -5.69 3.08
CA PRO A 68 17.92 -6.58 4.13
C PRO A 68 18.01 -5.88 5.49
N GLY A 69 17.36 -6.48 6.51
CA GLY A 69 17.36 -5.98 7.88
C GLY A 69 16.51 -4.72 8.12
N GLU A 70 15.79 -4.24 7.13
CA GLU A 70 14.93 -3.05 7.22
C GLU A 70 13.43 -3.41 7.14
N GLN A 71 12.57 -2.40 7.35
CA GLN A 71 11.13 -2.57 7.33
C GLN A 71 10.45 -1.50 6.51
N THR A 72 9.55 -1.95 5.63
CA THR A 72 8.55 -1.10 4.97
C THR A 72 7.27 -1.13 5.80
N THR A 73 6.81 0.04 6.24
CA THR A 73 5.60 0.17 7.06
C THR A 73 4.54 0.97 6.32
N ILE A 74 3.34 0.40 6.21
CA ILE A 74 2.16 1.02 5.62
C ILE A 74 1.05 1.00 6.68
N GLY A 75 0.46 2.15 6.97
CA GLY A 75 -0.55 2.34 8.01
C GLY A 75 -1.92 1.77 7.64
N ASN A 76 -2.90 2.20 8.42
CA ASN A 76 -4.30 1.79 8.26
C ASN A 76 -5.02 2.66 7.23
N TRP A 77 -6.02 2.10 6.57
CA TRP A 77 -6.83 2.85 5.61
C TRP A 77 -5.99 3.51 4.50
N VAL A 78 -4.84 2.98 4.17
CA VAL A 78 -4.02 3.45 3.05
C VAL A 78 -4.59 2.88 1.75
N THR A 79 -4.55 3.67 0.68
CA THR A 79 -4.75 3.17 -0.68
C THR A 79 -3.42 3.16 -1.40
N VAL A 80 -2.97 1.99 -1.84
CA VAL A 80 -1.83 1.83 -2.74
C VAL A 80 -2.39 1.49 -4.12
N GLY A 81 -2.45 2.49 -4.99
CA GLY A 81 -3.09 2.42 -6.30
C GLY A 81 -2.38 1.49 -7.28
N HIS A 82 -3.12 1.08 -8.30
CA HIS A 82 -2.69 0.12 -9.32
C HIS A 82 -1.27 0.38 -9.84
N ALA A 83 -0.46 -0.65 -9.95
CA ALA A 83 0.91 -0.62 -10.47
C ALA A 83 1.89 0.32 -9.73
N ALA A 84 1.56 0.78 -8.53
CA ALA A 84 2.51 1.54 -7.72
C ALA A 84 3.68 0.65 -7.26
N ILE A 85 4.87 1.25 -7.14
CA ILE A 85 6.08 0.58 -6.65
C ILE A 85 6.50 1.22 -5.33
N ILE A 86 6.56 0.41 -4.28
CA ILE A 86 7.00 0.82 -2.95
C ILE A 86 8.26 0.04 -2.59
N HIS A 87 9.38 0.74 -2.52
CA HIS A 87 10.65 0.11 -2.19
C HIS A 87 11.23 0.71 -0.92
N ASN A 88 11.30 -0.11 0.14
CA ASN A 88 11.97 0.21 1.39
C ASN A 88 11.58 1.57 2.01
N VAL A 89 10.29 1.91 1.98
CA VAL A 89 9.82 3.15 2.60
C VAL A 89 9.87 3.06 4.12
N ALA A 90 10.22 4.15 4.78
CA ALA A 90 10.26 4.19 6.24
C ALA A 90 8.85 4.12 6.83
N LEU A 91 7.91 4.88 6.27
CA LEU A 91 6.51 4.92 6.75
C LEU A 91 5.60 5.57 5.72
N ILE A 92 4.46 4.93 5.47
CA ILE A 92 3.26 5.54 4.88
C ILE A 92 2.21 5.55 5.97
N GLU A 93 1.83 6.75 6.42
CA GLU A 93 0.89 6.91 7.53
C GLU A 93 -0.57 6.66 7.11
N ASP A 94 -1.44 6.56 8.13
CA ASP A 94 -2.85 6.27 7.95
C ASP A 94 -3.55 7.21 6.95
N TYR A 95 -4.48 6.66 6.20
CA TYR A 95 -5.31 7.35 5.22
C TYR A 95 -4.55 7.94 4.02
N ALA A 96 -3.25 7.77 3.92
CA ALA A 96 -2.50 8.23 2.75
C ALA A 96 -3.04 7.61 1.45
N VAL A 97 -2.85 8.32 0.34
CA VAL A 97 -3.22 7.87 -1.00
C VAL A 97 -1.98 7.85 -1.88
N ILE A 98 -1.60 6.66 -2.31
CA ILE A 98 -0.50 6.44 -3.24
C ILE A 98 -1.11 6.22 -4.62
N GLY A 99 -0.94 7.18 -5.51
CA GLY A 99 -1.53 7.18 -6.84
C GLY A 99 -1.01 6.06 -7.74
N MET A 100 -1.81 5.71 -8.74
CA MET A 100 -1.51 4.65 -9.71
C MET A 100 -0.16 4.89 -10.42
N GLY A 101 0.65 3.85 -10.57
CA GLY A 101 1.93 3.91 -11.26
C GLY A 101 3.00 4.79 -10.59
N SER A 102 2.76 5.28 -9.38
CA SER A 102 3.77 6.07 -8.66
C SER A 102 4.91 5.20 -8.12
N ILE A 103 6.05 5.82 -7.87
CA ILE A 103 7.24 5.15 -7.31
C ILE A 103 7.63 5.85 -6.01
N ILE A 104 7.67 5.09 -4.92
CA ILE A 104 8.10 5.58 -3.62
C ILE A 104 9.43 4.90 -3.25
N SER A 105 10.48 5.71 -3.20
CA SER A 105 11.86 5.20 -3.01
C SER A 105 12.25 5.09 -1.53
N ASP A 106 13.41 4.47 -1.32
CA ASP A 106 13.97 4.13 -0.01
C ASP A 106 13.89 5.26 1.02
N TRP A 107 13.48 4.90 2.21
CA TRP A 107 13.38 5.75 3.41
C TRP A 107 12.50 6.99 3.26
N ALA A 108 11.72 7.07 2.19
CA ALA A 108 10.70 8.12 2.06
C ALA A 108 9.64 7.98 3.16
N ARG A 109 9.03 9.09 3.52
CA ARG A 109 7.91 9.14 4.48
C ARG A 109 6.74 9.85 3.85
N VAL A 110 5.56 9.28 3.99
CA VAL A 110 4.31 9.86 3.49
C VAL A 110 3.38 10.05 4.67
N GLY A 111 3.07 11.28 5.01
CA GLY A 111 2.28 11.64 6.18
C GLY A 111 0.80 11.29 6.04
N ARG A 112 0.10 11.37 7.16
CA ARG A 112 -1.34 11.09 7.25
C ARG A 112 -2.14 11.94 6.27
N TRP A 113 -3.05 11.31 5.53
CA TRP A 113 -3.85 11.96 4.48
C TRP A 113 -3.02 12.62 3.35
N ALA A 114 -1.72 12.42 3.32
CA ALA A 114 -0.93 12.88 2.19
C ALA A 114 -1.27 12.10 0.92
N VAL A 115 -1.08 12.76 -0.22
CA VAL A 115 -1.37 12.22 -1.55
C VAL A 115 -0.11 12.24 -2.38
N VAL A 116 0.25 11.10 -2.93
CA VAL A 116 1.19 10.99 -4.04
C VAL A 116 0.35 10.84 -5.31
N ALA A 117 0.44 11.78 -6.23
CA ALA A 117 -0.33 11.74 -7.46
C ALA A 117 0.12 10.59 -8.38
N GLU A 118 -0.74 10.24 -9.32
CA GLU A 118 -0.48 9.19 -10.30
C GLU A 118 0.84 9.44 -11.06
N GLY A 119 1.63 8.40 -11.23
CA GLY A 119 2.92 8.45 -11.94
C GLY A 119 4.01 9.30 -11.28
N ALA A 120 3.77 9.85 -10.09
CA ALA A 120 4.79 10.65 -9.40
C ALA A 120 5.95 9.77 -8.88
N VAL A 121 7.16 10.33 -8.87
CA VAL A 121 8.36 9.67 -8.35
C VAL A 121 8.85 10.38 -7.10
N VAL A 122 8.58 9.79 -5.95
CA VAL A 122 9.04 10.24 -4.63
C VAL A 122 10.46 9.74 -4.42
N ARG A 123 11.40 10.69 -4.32
CA ARG A 123 12.82 10.37 -4.18
C ARG A 123 13.15 9.81 -2.80
N GLN A 124 14.25 9.11 -2.75
CA GLN A 124 14.86 8.61 -1.53
C GLN A 124 14.91 9.68 -0.42
N ARG A 125 14.50 9.30 0.79
CA ARG A 125 14.45 10.16 1.99
C ARG A 125 13.55 11.40 1.87
N MET A 126 12.74 11.49 0.83
CA MET A 126 11.78 12.58 0.73
C MET A 126 10.69 12.41 1.79
N GLU A 127 10.36 13.50 2.47
CA GLU A 127 9.23 13.57 3.38
C GLU A 127 8.08 14.34 2.73
N ILE A 128 6.92 13.73 2.70
CA ILE A 128 5.66 14.36 2.29
C ILE A 128 4.86 14.57 3.57
N PRO A 129 4.75 15.81 4.07
CA PRO A 129 4.02 16.07 5.30
C PRO A 129 2.54 15.68 5.22
N ALA A 130 1.90 15.52 6.37
CA ALA A 130 0.47 15.22 6.43
C ALA A 130 -0.35 16.21 5.58
N GLU A 131 -1.37 15.68 4.89
CA GLU A 131 -2.31 16.46 4.09
C GLU A 131 -1.71 17.17 2.86
N ARG A 132 -0.43 16.96 2.56
CA ARG A 132 0.21 17.55 1.37
C ARG A 132 0.04 16.66 0.14
N ILE A 133 0.07 17.29 -1.01
CA ILE A 133 -0.05 16.63 -2.31
C ILE A 133 1.30 16.74 -3.03
N ALA A 134 1.87 15.59 -3.40
CA ALA A 134 3.11 15.50 -4.15
C ALA A 134 2.84 15.04 -5.59
N VAL A 135 3.36 15.76 -6.58
CA VAL A 135 3.11 15.49 -8.01
C VAL A 135 4.40 15.54 -8.83
N GLY A 136 4.46 14.78 -9.91
CA GLY A 136 5.48 14.88 -10.96
C GLY A 136 6.72 13.99 -10.76
N VAL A 137 7.66 14.12 -11.68
CA VAL A 137 8.93 13.36 -11.77
C VAL A 137 10.11 14.35 -11.91
N PRO A 138 10.89 14.57 -10.84
CA PRO A 138 10.71 14.11 -9.46
C PRO A 138 9.51 14.80 -8.79
N ALA A 139 8.95 14.15 -7.76
CA ALA A 139 7.82 14.68 -7.03
C ALA A 139 8.13 16.01 -6.35
N LYS A 140 7.17 16.93 -6.41
CA LYS A 140 7.19 18.24 -5.73
C LYS A 140 5.88 18.45 -5.00
N LEU A 141 5.94 19.14 -3.86
CA LEU A 141 4.74 19.47 -3.09
C LEU A 141 3.98 20.60 -3.75
N LEU A 142 2.67 20.43 -3.91
CA LEU A 142 1.78 21.52 -4.29
C LEU A 142 1.54 22.47 -3.11
N GLU A 143 1.15 23.71 -3.40
CA GLU A 143 0.65 24.63 -2.36
C GLU A 143 -0.71 24.17 -1.81
N LYS A 144 -1.55 23.61 -2.68
CA LYS A 144 -2.85 23.04 -2.33
C LYS A 144 -2.65 21.86 -1.35
N THR A 145 -3.51 21.79 -0.34
CA THR A 145 -3.60 20.68 0.62
C THR A 145 -4.87 19.86 0.40
N VAL A 146 -4.90 18.70 1.02
CA VAL A 146 -6.10 17.85 1.08
C VAL A 146 -7.16 18.53 1.93
N ASP A 147 -8.35 18.75 1.36
CA ASP A 147 -9.50 19.34 2.03
C ASP A 147 -10.49 18.28 2.55
N GLU A 148 -11.53 18.74 3.24
CA GLU A 148 -12.56 17.84 3.80
C GLU A 148 -13.37 17.12 2.72
N ASN A 149 -13.63 17.76 1.57
CA ASN A 149 -14.34 17.12 0.46
C ASN A 149 -13.54 15.95 -0.11
N TYR A 150 -12.24 16.15 -0.30
CA TYR A 150 -11.33 15.09 -0.72
C TYR A 150 -11.30 13.93 0.28
N ARG A 151 -11.23 14.22 1.58
CA ARG A 151 -11.25 13.19 2.63
C ARG A 151 -12.56 12.41 2.64
N ALA A 152 -13.68 13.07 2.50
CA ALA A 152 -15.00 12.45 2.46
C ALA A 152 -15.13 11.50 1.25
N GLU A 153 -14.73 11.95 0.07
CA GLU A 153 -14.74 11.17 -1.16
C GLU A 153 -13.83 9.94 -1.05
N TRP A 154 -12.56 10.13 -0.65
CA TRP A 154 -11.61 9.03 -0.50
C TRP A 154 -11.98 8.06 0.61
N THR A 155 -12.59 8.53 1.70
CA THR A 155 -13.14 7.62 2.73
C THR A 155 -14.19 6.69 2.12
N ARG A 156 -15.02 7.19 1.21
CA ARG A 156 -16.00 6.37 0.48
C ARG A 156 -15.31 5.32 -0.41
N PHE A 157 -14.30 5.71 -1.19
CA PHE A 157 -13.55 4.78 -2.04
C PHE A 157 -12.82 3.71 -1.22
N LYS A 158 -12.17 4.07 -0.13
CA LYS A 158 -11.51 3.12 0.78
C LYS A 158 -12.48 2.07 1.33
N LYS A 159 -13.71 2.47 1.70
CA LYS A 159 -14.76 1.54 2.14
C LYS A 159 -15.22 0.59 1.04
N ILE A 160 -15.15 0.98 -0.23
CA ILE A 160 -15.45 0.08 -1.36
C ILE A 160 -14.47 -1.09 -1.39
N TYR A 161 -13.17 -0.86 -1.20
CA TYR A 161 -12.17 -1.94 -1.16
C TYR A 161 -12.34 -2.87 0.05
N VAL A 162 -12.71 -2.32 1.21
CA VAL A 162 -13.07 -3.14 2.38
C VAL A 162 -14.30 -4.02 2.08
N ASP A 163 -15.29 -3.49 1.36
CA ASP A 163 -16.45 -4.28 0.91
C ASP A 163 -16.04 -5.33 -0.13
N LEU A 164 -15.17 -5.00 -1.08
CA LEU A 164 -14.65 -5.96 -2.05
C LEU A 164 -13.92 -7.12 -1.37
N ALA A 165 -13.11 -6.87 -0.34
CA ALA A 165 -12.44 -7.93 0.42
C ALA A 165 -13.43 -8.95 1.01
N ARG A 166 -14.64 -8.50 1.38
CA ARG A 166 -15.73 -9.36 1.88
C ARG A 166 -16.49 -10.09 0.78
N ARG A 167 -16.61 -9.48 -0.41
CA ARG A 167 -17.43 -10.00 -1.53
C ARG A 167 -16.69 -10.99 -2.40
N TYR A 168 -15.42 -10.77 -2.67
CA TYR A 168 -14.64 -11.60 -3.59
C TYR A 168 -14.60 -13.10 -3.23
N PRO A 169 -14.47 -13.49 -1.93
CA PRO A 169 -14.54 -14.92 -1.58
C PRO A 169 -15.82 -15.64 -1.98
N ARG A 170 -16.89 -14.90 -2.28
CA ARG A 170 -18.20 -15.44 -2.66
C ARG A 170 -18.55 -15.21 -4.13
N GLY A 171 -18.03 -14.15 -4.71
CA GLY A 171 -18.40 -13.70 -6.05
C GLY A 171 -17.37 -14.04 -7.12
N TYR A 172 -16.11 -14.26 -6.72
CA TYR A 172 -15.07 -14.68 -7.64
C TYR A 172 -15.12 -16.20 -7.83
N GLN A 173 -15.32 -16.63 -9.05
CA GLN A 173 -15.31 -18.03 -9.47
C GLN A 173 -14.25 -18.21 -10.56
N GLU A 174 -13.48 -19.29 -10.44
CA GLU A 174 -12.49 -19.70 -11.44
C GLU A 174 -13.19 -20.32 -12.68
#